data_3232e0cfb140d737dff1ea67bdf433d1
#
_entry.id   3232e0cfb140d737dff1ea67bdf433d1
#
_cell.length_a   1.000
_cell.length_b   1.000
_cell.length_c   1.000
_cell.angle_alpha   90.00
_cell.angle_beta   90.00
_cell.angle_gamma   90.00
#
_symmetry.space_group_name_H-M   'P 1'
#
loop_
_entity.id
_entity.type
_entity.pdbx_description
1 polymer ?
#
loop_
_entity_poly.entity_id
_entity_poly.type
_entity_poly.pdbx_seq_one_letter_code
_entity_poly.pdbx_strand_id
1 'polypeptide(L)'
;DWSSDVCSSDLKQATSAQVEANATENISIDINPAANVQAGTYKIPVRATTSSTSADIELEVVVTGSYDIELTTPRGLLSAEITAGDMKRIDLLVRNNGSAELKDVQLTASKPVDWEVTFEPSKIEKLTAGGTTNVTATIKASGKALPGDYVTKMTAKTPEVNTTAEFRISVHTPMVYGWLGILIIMLVLGGVYYLFRKYGRR
;
A
#
# COMPACT_ATOMS: atom_id res chain seq x y z
N ASP A 1 -3.03 30.46 14.42
CA ASP A 1 -3.56 31.20 13.28
C ASP A 1 -3.66 30.31 12.04
N TRP A 2 -4.56 29.34 12.16
CA TRP A 2 -4.79 28.33 11.12
C TRP A 2 -6.16 28.47 10.46
N SER A 3 -6.83 29.57 10.74
CA SER A 3 -8.23 29.77 10.38
C SER A 3 -8.47 30.35 8.99
N SER A 4 -7.45 30.71 8.20
CA SER A 4 -7.67 31.48 6.99
C SER A 4 -7.56 30.70 5.67
N ASP A 5 -7.01 29.48 5.65
CA ASP A 5 -6.65 28.89 4.34
C ASP A 5 -7.47 27.67 3.89
N VAL A 6 -8.38 27.15 4.72
CA VAL A 6 -9.11 25.91 4.37
C VAL A 6 -10.55 26.16 3.87
N CYS A 7 -11.11 27.33 4.07
CA CYS A 7 -12.52 27.60 3.77
C CYS A 7 -12.81 28.73 2.78
N SER A 8 -11.82 29.35 2.16
CA SER A 8 -12.08 30.61 1.43
C SER A 8 -12.40 30.49 -0.06
N SER A 9 -12.32 29.31 -0.69
CA SER A 9 -12.43 29.25 -2.16
C SER A 9 -13.78 28.81 -2.73
N ASP A 10 -14.67 28.19 -1.94
CA ASP A 10 -15.91 27.61 -2.50
C ASP A 10 -17.22 28.00 -1.78
N LEU A 11 -17.17 28.89 -0.80
CA LEU A 11 -18.39 29.44 -0.22
C LEU A 11 -18.96 30.51 -1.16
N LYS A 12 -20.05 30.21 -1.86
CA LYS A 12 -20.85 31.24 -2.50
C LYS A 12 -21.36 32.16 -1.41
N GLN A 13 -20.84 33.39 -1.34
CA GLN A 13 -21.36 34.41 -0.44
C GLN A 13 -22.79 34.72 -0.81
N ALA A 14 -23.76 34.41 0.06
CA ALA A 14 -25.06 34.98 0.01
C ALA A 14 -24.93 36.46 0.37
N THR A 15 -25.07 37.34 -0.61
CA THR A 15 -24.69 38.75 -0.46
C THR A 15 -25.74 39.58 0.26
N SER A 16 -27.01 39.31 0.09
CA SER A 16 -28.09 39.95 0.85
C SER A 16 -29.44 39.32 0.54
N ALA A 17 -30.33 39.31 1.50
CA ALA A 17 -31.74 38.97 1.34
C ALA A 17 -32.60 40.12 1.88
N GLN A 18 -33.74 40.40 1.24
CA GLN A 18 -34.68 41.39 1.72
C GLN A 18 -35.80 40.65 2.47
N VAL A 19 -36.00 40.99 3.73
CA VAL A 19 -37.05 40.40 4.58
C VAL A 19 -37.95 41.52 5.04
N GLU A 20 -39.27 41.40 4.76
CA GLU A 20 -40.27 42.35 5.23
C GLU A 20 -40.55 42.18 6.72
N ALA A 21 -41.14 43.20 7.34
CA ALA A 21 -41.49 43.14 8.75
C ALA A 21 -42.47 41.99 9.04
N ASN A 22 -42.16 41.17 10.05
CA ASN A 22 -42.87 39.93 10.42
C ASN A 22 -42.91 38.83 9.33
N ALA A 23 -42.05 38.92 8.31
CA ALA A 23 -41.90 37.87 7.30
C ALA A 23 -40.72 36.93 7.62
N THR A 24 -40.72 35.76 7.01
CA THR A 24 -39.66 34.77 7.08
C THR A 24 -39.15 34.52 5.67
N GLU A 25 -37.84 34.55 5.49
CA GLU A 25 -37.17 34.22 4.24
C GLU A 25 -36.28 32.99 4.43
N ASN A 26 -36.31 32.08 3.46
CA ASN A 26 -35.50 30.88 3.48
C ASN A 26 -34.22 31.10 2.67
N ILE A 27 -33.09 30.89 3.29
CA ILE A 27 -31.78 31.02 2.67
C ILE A 27 -31.16 29.61 2.55
N SER A 28 -30.78 29.22 1.34
CA SER A 28 -30.08 27.97 1.09
C SER A 28 -28.56 28.20 1.05
N ILE A 29 -27.85 27.42 1.78
CA ILE A 29 -26.35 27.43 1.84
C ILE A 29 -25.86 26.11 1.27
N ASP A 30 -25.10 26.17 0.17
CA ASP A 30 -24.43 25.01 -0.40
C ASP A 30 -23.00 24.91 0.16
N ILE A 31 -22.68 23.79 0.81
CA ILE A 31 -21.38 23.55 1.40
C ILE A 31 -20.71 22.45 0.58
N ASN A 32 -19.65 22.80 -0.17
CA ASN A 32 -18.84 21.87 -0.94
C ASN A 32 -17.46 21.74 -0.31
N PRO A 33 -17.18 20.65 0.45
CA PRO A 33 -15.87 20.46 1.03
C PRO A 33 -14.84 20.17 -0.08
N ALA A 34 -13.58 20.61 0.13
CA ALA A 34 -12.48 20.29 -0.76
C ALA A 34 -12.25 18.78 -0.82
N ALA A 35 -11.78 18.26 -1.97
CA ALA A 35 -11.60 16.82 -2.20
C ALA A 35 -10.64 16.13 -1.20
N ASN A 36 -9.73 16.90 -0.59
CA ASN A 36 -8.71 16.41 0.36
C ASN A 36 -9.01 16.78 1.82
N VAL A 37 -10.24 17.22 2.12
CA VAL A 37 -10.64 17.53 3.50
C VAL A 37 -10.58 16.26 4.35
N GLN A 38 -9.95 16.36 5.52
CA GLN A 38 -9.89 15.24 6.46
C GLN A 38 -11.25 14.95 7.08
N ALA A 39 -11.51 13.68 7.39
CA ALA A 39 -12.69 13.30 8.14
C ALA A 39 -12.72 13.98 9.51
N GLY A 40 -13.86 14.56 9.86
CA GLY A 40 -14.02 15.27 11.12
C GLY A 40 -15.29 16.09 11.19
N THR A 41 -15.49 16.72 12.35
CA THR A 41 -16.60 17.65 12.58
C THR A 41 -16.06 19.06 12.47
N TYR A 42 -16.69 19.83 11.57
CA TYR A 42 -16.33 21.22 11.30
C TYR A 42 -17.49 22.13 11.73
N LYS A 43 -17.15 23.23 12.40
CA LYS A 43 -18.12 24.23 12.84
C LYS A 43 -18.03 25.45 11.93
N ILE A 44 -19.14 25.78 11.29
CA ILE A 44 -19.25 26.90 10.36
C ILE A 44 -20.13 27.99 11.02
N PRO A 45 -19.54 29.10 11.46
CA PRO A 45 -20.33 30.21 11.98
C PRO A 45 -21.04 30.97 10.83
N VAL A 46 -22.34 31.10 10.92
CA VAL A 46 -23.13 31.88 9.99
C VAL A 46 -23.66 33.09 10.73
N ARG A 47 -23.40 34.28 10.21
CA ARG A 47 -23.85 35.56 10.80
C ARG A 47 -24.77 36.29 9.86
N ALA A 48 -25.96 36.62 10.35
CA ALA A 48 -26.88 37.51 9.69
C ALA A 48 -26.79 38.92 10.34
N THR A 49 -26.61 39.97 9.53
CA THR A 49 -26.46 41.33 10.04
C THR A 49 -27.42 42.25 9.31
N THR A 50 -28.04 43.18 10.06
CA THR A 50 -28.80 44.32 9.54
C THR A 50 -28.12 45.60 10.01
N SER A 51 -28.63 46.76 9.62
CA SER A 51 -28.09 48.05 10.09
C SER A 51 -28.14 48.24 11.60
N SER A 52 -29.02 47.50 12.32
CA SER A 52 -29.25 47.67 13.76
C SER A 52 -29.09 46.42 14.61
N THR A 53 -29.01 45.25 13.99
CA THR A 53 -29.02 43.98 14.73
C THR A 53 -28.15 42.93 14.02
N SER A 54 -27.55 42.02 14.79
CA SER A 54 -26.88 40.85 14.26
C SER A 54 -27.32 39.59 15.00
N ALA A 55 -27.38 38.48 14.31
CA ALA A 55 -27.64 37.16 14.87
C ALA A 55 -26.59 36.16 14.32
N ASP A 56 -26.11 35.30 15.19
CA ASP A 56 -25.13 34.28 14.87
C ASP A 56 -25.73 32.89 15.09
N ILE A 57 -25.44 31.98 14.20
CA ILE A 57 -25.73 30.55 14.33
C ILE A 57 -24.49 29.74 13.93
N GLU A 58 -24.21 28.65 14.64
CA GLU A 58 -23.14 27.74 14.31
C GLU A 58 -23.74 26.49 13.66
N LEU A 59 -23.28 26.19 12.45
CA LEU A 59 -23.65 24.96 11.74
C LEU A 59 -22.57 23.92 11.99
N GLU A 60 -22.97 22.72 12.38
CA GLU A 60 -22.06 21.57 12.52
C GLU A 60 -22.12 20.70 11.27
N VAL A 61 -21.00 20.57 10.58
CA VAL A 61 -20.84 19.76 9.38
C VAL A 61 -19.94 18.58 9.67
N VAL A 62 -20.45 17.37 9.52
CA VAL A 62 -19.68 16.12 9.69
C VAL A 62 -19.20 15.65 8.32
N VAL A 63 -17.88 15.71 8.11
CA VAL A 63 -17.24 15.15 6.93
C VAL A 63 -16.90 13.70 7.21
N THR A 64 -17.54 12.78 6.48
CA THR A 64 -17.23 11.35 6.51
C THR A 64 -16.01 11.11 5.60
N GLY A 65 -14.98 10.46 6.12
CA GLY A 65 -13.77 10.20 5.36
C GLY A 65 -13.92 9.07 4.35
N SER A 66 -13.10 9.11 3.32
CA SER A 66 -12.88 7.99 2.40
C SER A 66 -11.77 7.08 2.93
N TYR A 67 -11.93 5.78 2.73
CA TYR A 67 -10.93 4.76 3.05
C TYR A 67 -10.34 4.24 1.74
N ASP A 68 -9.04 4.41 1.55
CA ASP A 68 -8.30 3.90 0.41
C ASP A 68 -6.88 3.54 0.84
N ILE A 69 -6.44 2.33 0.49
CA ILE A 69 -5.13 1.82 0.85
C ILE A 69 -4.42 1.28 -0.39
N GLU A 70 -3.17 1.63 -0.53
CA GLU A 70 -2.29 1.15 -1.58
C GLU A 70 -1.13 0.35 -0.98
N LEU A 71 -0.84 -0.81 -1.59
CA LEU A 71 0.32 -1.63 -1.28
C LEU A 71 1.22 -1.71 -2.51
N THR A 72 2.42 -1.18 -2.41
CA THR A 72 3.38 -1.14 -3.52
C THR A 72 4.82 -1.28 -3.00
N THR A 73 5.80 -1.04 -3.85
CA THR A 73 7.20 -0.90 -3.45
C THR A 73 7.67 0.54 -3.66
N PRO A 74 8.73 1.01 -3.00
CA PRO A 74 9.25 2.37 -3.19
C PRO A 74 9.59 2.73 -4.65
N ARG A 75 9.84 1.73 -5.48
CA ARG A 75 10.14 1.88 -6.92
C ARG A 75 8.97 1.52 -7.83
N GLY A 76 7.83 1.08 -7.29
CA GLY A 76 6.68 0.59 -8.05
C GLY A 76 6.91 -0.76 -8.74
N LEU A 77 8.03 -1.43 -8.51
CA LEU A 77 8.36 -2.72 -9.12
C LEU A 77 7.78 -3.86 -8.28
N LEU A 78 6.87 -4.61 -8.86
CA LEU A 78 6.22 -5.78 -8.24
C LEU A 78 6.85 -7.09 -8.73
N SER A 79 8.18 -7.12 -8.86
CA SER A 79 8.93 -8.30 -9.27
C SER A 79 10.21 -8.45 -8.48
N ALA A 80 10.64 -9.70 -8.25
CA ALA A 80 11.89 -10.01 -7.60
C ALA A 80 12.46 -11.33 -8.12
N GLU A 81 13.77 -11.51 -7.98
CA GLU A 81 14.48 -12.75 -8.30
C GLU A 81 14.96 -13.42 -7.01
N ILE A 82 14.86 -14.74 -6.95
CA ILE A 82 15.28 -15.55 -5.81
C ILE A 82 15.84 -16.88 -6.30
N THR A 83 16.82 -17.41 -5.58
CA THR A 83 17.31 -18.80 -5.81
C THR A 83 16.46 -19.78 -5.00
N ALA A 84 16.19 -20.96 -5.53
CA ALA A 84 15.48 -22.00 -4.80
C ALA A 84 16.18 -22.32 -3.47
N GLY A 85 15.41 -22.26 -2.37
CA GLY A 85 15.88 -22.46 -1.00
C GLY A 85 16.39 -21.20 -0.29
N ASP A 86 16.61 -20.10 -1.01
CA ASP A 86 17.10 -18.85 -0.44
C ASP A 86 15.96 -17.96 0.11
N MET A 87 16.37 -16.90 0.79
CA MET A 87 15.50 -15.84 1.31
C MET A 87 15.74 -14.52 0.59
N LYS A 88 14.66 -13.81 0.30
CA LYS A 88 14.69 -12.46 -0.28
C LYS A 88 13.88 -11.50 0.55
N ARG A 89 14.46 -10.33 0.85
CA ARG A 89 13.75 -9.22 1.48
C ARG A 89 13.29 -8.24 0.41
N ILE A 90 12.07 -7.79 0.52
CA ILE A 90 11.43 -6.82 -0.37
C ILE A 90 10.85 -5.72 0.51
N ASP A 91 11.25 -4.48 0.26
CA ASP A 91 10.68 -3.33 0.94
C ASP A 91 9.36 -2.97 0.27
N LEU A 92 8.31 -2.97 1.07
CA LEU A 92 6.96 -2.58 0.71
C LEU A 92 6.64 -1.19 1.24
N LEU A 93 5.83 -0.47 0.52
CA LEU A 93 5.25 0.80 0.92
C LEU A 93 3.75 0.63 1.05
N VAL A 94 3.23 0.82 2.25
CA VAL A 94 1.80 0.90 2.53
C VAL A 94 1.43 2.37 2.61
N ARG A 95 0.49 2.82 1.78
CA ARG A 95 0.05 4.20 1.68
C ARG A 95 -1.46 4.29 1.91
N ASN A 96 -1.86 5.26 2.71
CA ASN A 96 -3.25 5.64 2.87
C ASN A 96 -3.57 6.79 1.89
N ASN A 97 -4.28 6.49 0.81
CA ASN A 97 -4.72 7.48 -0.17
C ASN A 97 -6.08 8.07 0.19
N GLY A 98 -6.72 7.55 1.26
CA GLY A 98 -7.99 8.04 1.77
C GLY A 98 -7.84 9.29 2.64
N SER A 99 -8.97 9.91 2.97
CA SER A 99 -9.04 11.06 3.86
C SER A 99 -9.34 10.70 5.33
N ALA A 100 -9.63 9.42 5.61
CA ALA A 100 -9.77 8.88 6.96
C ALA A 100 -8.52 8.16 7.41
N GLU A 101 -8.28 8.13 8.72
CA GLU A 101 -7.24 7.33 9.34
C GLU A 101 -7.57 5.84 9.24
N LEU A 102 -6.59 5.03 8.80
CA LEU A 102 -6.68 3.57 8.81
C LEU A 102 -6.13 3.01 10.12
N LYS A 103 -6.87 2.08 10.71
CA LYS A 103 -6.46 1.38 11.94
C LYS A 103 -6.32 -0.11 11.68
N ASP A 104 -5.43 -0.75 12.46
CA ASP A 104 -5.27 -2.19 12.45
C ASP A 104 -4.99 -2.78 11.05
N VAL A 105 -4.11 -2.14 10.28
CA VAL A 105 -3.72 -2.65 8.95
C VAL A 105 -2.94 -3.96 9.14
N GLN A 106 -3.52 -5.07 8.73
CA GLN A 106 -2.92 -6.40 8.77
C GLN A 106 -2.33 -6.76 7.41
N LEU A 107 -1.12 -7.33 7.42
CA LEU A 107 -0.44 -7.79 6.23
C LEU A 107 -0.47 -9.32 6.16
N THR A 108 -0.92 -9.83 5.04
CA THR A 108 -1.02 -11.27 4.78
C THR A 108 -0.50 -11.60 3.38
N ALA A 109 -0.13 -12.86 3.15
CA ALA A 109 0.28 -13.31 1.83
C ALA A 109 -0.36 -14.63 1.45
N SER A 110 -0.81 -14.72 0.19
CA SER A 110 -1.11 -15.99 -0.47
C SER A 110 0.12 -16.37 -1.31
N LYS A 111 0.72 -17.51 -1.00
CA LYS A 111 2.05 -17.93 -1.45
C LYS A 111 1.97 -19.33 -2.07
N PRO A 112 2.93 -19.72 -2.93
CA PRO A 112 3.05 -21.09 -3.43
C PRO A 112 3.28 -22.10 -2.30
N VAL A 113 3.05 -23.37 -2.60
CA VAL A 113 3.23 -24.48 -1.64
C VAL A 113 4.68 -24.55 -1.16
N ASP A 114 4.89 -24.80 0.12
CA ASP A 114 6.20 -24.89 0.78
C ASP A 114 7.04 -23.59 0.77
N TRP A 115 6.42 -22.44 0.44
CA TRP A 115 7.04 -21.14 0.61
C TRP A 115 6.67 -20.52 1.94
N GLU A 116 7.51 -19.60 2.41
CA GLU A 116 7.24 -18.82 3.61
C GLU A 116 7.31 -17.32 3.28
N VAL A 117 6.35 -16.55 3.78
CA VAL A 117 6.32 -15.10 3.65
C VAL A 117 6.00 -14.50 5.01
N THR A 118 6.86 -13.64 5.49
CA THR A 118 6.71 -12.91 6.76
C THR A 118 6.82 -11.43 6.53
N PHE A 119 6.13 -10.64 7.36
CA PHE A 119 6.14 -9.18 7.28
C PHE A 119 6.67 -8.57 8.58
N GLU A 120 7.44 -7.51 8.47
CA GLU A 120 7.97 -6.76 9.61
C GLU A 120 7.79 -5.23 9.39
N PRO A 121 6.89 -4.58 10.13
CA PRO A 121 5.92 -5.15 11.05
C PRO A 121 4.80 -5.94 10.33
N SER A 122 4.23 -6.94 11.00
CA SER A 122 3.09 -7.72 10.45
C SER A 122 1.75 -6.99 10.57
N LYS A 123 1.71 -5.96 11.43
CA LYS A 123 0.56 -5.11 11.69
C LYS A 123 0.99 -3.65 11.86
N ILE A 124 0.24 -2.75 11.25
CA ILE A 124 0.39 -1.30 11.45
C ILE A 124 -0.83 -0.85 12.27
N GLU A 125 -0.61 -0.33 13.48
CA GLU A 125 -1.70 0.04 14.38
C GLU A 125 -2.49 1.25 13.87
N LYS A 126 -1.78 2.19 13.24
CA LYS A 126 -2.35 3.47 12.83
C LYS A 126 -1.62 4.01 11.60
N LEU A 127 -2.40 4.40 10.57
CA LEU A 127 -1.89 5.06 9.37
C LEU A 127 -2.77 6.28 9.06
N THR A 128 -2.23 7.46 9.30
CA THR A 128 -2.93 8.73 9.09
C THR A 128 -3.33 8.94 7.64
N ALA A 129 -4.32 9.78 7.40
CA ALA A 129 -4.70 10.19 6.04
C ALA A 129 -3.50 10.75 5.27
N GLY A 130 -3.29 10.28 4.03
CA GLY A 130 -2.13 10.63 3.22
C GLY A 130 -0.79 10.08 3.71
N GLY A 131 -0.77 9.36 4.85
CA GLY A 131 0.44 8.80 5.45
C GLY A 131 0.98 7.58 4.71
N THR A 132 2.27 7.31 4.93
CA THR A 132 2.96 6.13 4.37
C THR A 132 3.75 5.42 5.45
N THR A 133 3.84 4.10 5.35
CA THR A 133 4.65 3.26 6.25
C THR A 133 5.40 2.22 5.45
N ASN A 134 6.68 2.05 5.77
CA ASN A 134 7.51 1.00 5.17
C ASN A 134 7.34 -0.31 5.94
N VAL A 135 7.24 -1.40 5.20
CA VAL A 135 7.17 -2.76 5.72
C VAL A 135 8.14 -3.63 4.94
N THR A 136 8.90 -4.46 5.62
CA THR A 136 9.78 -5.42 4.96
C THR A 136 9.09 -6.78 4.88
N ALA A 137 8.88 -7.27 3.65
CA ALA A 137 8.45 -8.64 3.40
C ALA A 137 9.67 -9.53 3.20
N THR A 138 9.78 -10.60 3.98
CA THR A 138 10.80 -11.63 3.79
C THR A 138 10.14 -12.85 3.15
N ILE A 139 10.56 -13.19 1.94
CA ILE A 139 10.10 -14.34 1.19
C ILE A 139 11.18 -15.41 1.23
N LYS A 140 10.81 -16.64 1.60
CA LYS A 140 11.66 -17.81 1.53
C LYS A 140 11.09 -18.79 0.50
N ALA A 141 11.82 -19.04 -0.57
CA ALA A 141 11.42 -19.99 -1.59
C ALA A 141 11.67 -21.43 -1.11
N SER A 142 10.80 -22.36 -1.53
CA SER A 142 11.06 -23.78 -1.28
C SER A 142 12.38 -24.22 -1.94
N GLY A 143 13.19 -25.03 -1.25
CA GLY A 143 14.40 -25.65 -1.84
C GLY A 143 14.10 -26.63 -2.97
N LYS A 144 12.81 -27.05 -3.09
CA LYS A 144 12.32 -27.92 -4.17
C LYS A 144 11.61 -27.12 -5.29
N ALA A 145 11.59 -25.78 -5.22
CA ALA A 145 10.99 -24.96 -6.24
C ALA A 145 11.70 -25.16 -7.58
N LEU A 146 10.93 -25.43 -8.61
CA LEU A 146 11.46 -25.50 -9.98
C LEU A 146 11.78 -24.09 -10.50
N PRO A 147 12.76 -23.92 -11.39
CA PRO A 147 13.00 -22.66 -12.06
C PRO A 147 11.77 -22.21 -12.83
N GLY A 148 11.44 -20.92 -12.71
CA GLY A 148 10.27 -20.35 -13.35
C GLY A 148 9.68 -19.17 -12.58
N ASP A 149 8.58 -18.66 -13.06
CA ASP A 149 7.88 -17.52 -12.48
C ASP A 149 6.73 -17.98 -11.58
N TYR A 150 6.73 -17.45 -10.38
CA TYR A 150 5.71 -17.67 -9.36
C TYR A 150 5.03 -16.36 -8.99
N VAL A 151 3.75 -16.43 -8.66
CA VAL A 151 3.00 -15.27 -8.19
C VAL A 151 2.73 -15.41 -6.69
N THR A 152 3.11 -14.39 -5.95
CA THR A 152 2.77 -14.24 -4.54
C THR A 152 1.88 -13.02 -4.40
N LYS A 153 0.68 -13.21 -3.84
CA LYS A 153 -0.26 -12.10 -3.58
C LYS A 153 -0.07 -11.62 -2.16
N MET A 154 0.27 -10.36 -1.99
CA MET A 154 0.39 -9.72 -0.69
C MET A 154 -0.80 -8.79 -0.50
N THR A 155 -1.47 -8.91 0.63
CA THR A 155 -2.70 -8.17 0.93
C THR A 155 -2.50 -7.34 2.18
N ALA A 156 -2.84 -6.06 2.10
CA ALA A 156 -3.02 -5.19 3.24
C ALA A 156 -4.53 -5.03 3.48
N LYS A 157 -4.99 -5.33 4.69
CA LYS A 157 -6.40 -5.36 5.06
C LYS A 157 -6.65 -4.59 6.34
N THR A 158 -7.71 -3.78 6.31
CA THR A 158 -8.33 -3.14 7.49
C THR A 158 -9.79 -3.60 7.60
N PRO A 159 -10.53 -3.24 8.66
CA PRO A 159 -11.97 -3.48 8.75
C PRO A 159 -12.76 -2.83 7.60
N GLU A 160 -12.31 -1.68 7.08
CA GLU A 160 -13.04 -0.84 6.12
C GLU A 160 -12.64 -1.12 4.67
N VAL A 161 -11.35 -1.39 4.42
CA VAL A 161 -10.79 -1.50 3.06
C VAL A 161 -9.68 -2.54 2.99
N ASN A 162 -9.50 -3.13 1.81
CA ASN A 162 -8.38 -4.02 1.53
C ASN A 162 -7.78 -3.73 0.15
N THR A 163 -6.50 -4.04 0.00
CA THR A 163 -5.79 -4.00 -1.28
C THR A 163 -4.87 -5.20 -1.42
N THR A 164 -4.67 -5.65 -2.64
CA THR A 164 -3.79 -6.79 -2.95
C THR A 164 -2.82 -6.42 -4.06
N ALA A 165 -1.53 -6.63 -3.82
CA ALA A 165 -0.48 -6.49 -4.81
C ALA A 165 0.04 -7.88 -5.22
N GLU A 166 0.15 -8.12 -6.53
CA GLU A 166 0.65 -9.38 -7.09
C GLU A 166 2.14 -9.24 -7.42
N PHE A 167 2.97 -10.00 -6.70
CA PHE A 167 4.41 -10.02 -6.90
C PHE A 167 4.80 -11.20 -7.76
N ARG A 168 5.50 -10.92 -8.86
CA ARG A 168 6.12 -11.94 -9.72
C ARG A 168 7.51 -12.26 -9.19
N ILE A 169 7.71 -13.51 -8.77
CA ILE A 169 8.97 -13.99 -8.23
C ILE A 169 9.59 -14.99 -9.21
N SER A 170 10.71 -14.61 -9.83
CA SER A 170 11.46 -15.50 -10.73
C SER A 170 12.44 -16.33 -9.93
N VAL A 171 12.28 -17.65 -9.97
CA VAL A 171 13.14 -18.61 -9.25
C VAL A 171 14.23 -19.14 -10.17
N HIS A 172 15.46 -19.10 -9.69
CA HIS A 172 16.64 -19.64 -10.37
C HIS A 172 17.17 -20.88 -9.65
N THR A 173 17.83 -21.78 -10.41
CA THR A 173 18.53 -22.93 -9.82
C THR A 173 19.82 -22.48 -9.13
N PRO A 174 20.19 -23.11 -7.98
CA PRO A 174 21.49 -22.89 -7.37
C PRO A 174 22.61 -23.33 -8.31
N MET A 175 23.66 -22.52 -8.47
CA MET A 175 24.82 -22.81 -9.34
C MET A 175 25.60 -24.06 -8.91
N VAL A 176 25.41 -24.55 -7.70
CA VAL A 176 26.10 -25.74 -7.15
C VAL A 176 25.88 -26.97 -8.03
N TYR A 177 24.71 -27.15 -8.61
CA TYR A 177 24.39 -28.27 -9.52
C TYR A 177 25.18 -28.24 -10.81
N GLY A 178 25.53 -27.04 -11.32
CA GLY A 178 26.39 -26.90 -12.50
C GLY A 178 27.83 -27.41 -12.25
N TRP A 179 28.41 -27.05 -11.13
CA TRP A 179 29.77 -27.51 -10.73
C TRP A 179 29.82 -29.02 -10.50
N LEU A 180 28.76 -29.60 -9.91
CA LEU A 180 28.68 -31.04 -9.69
C LEU A 180 28.66 -31.79 -11.03
N GLY A 181 27.93 -31.29 -12.03
CA GLY A 181 27.91 -31.85 -13.37
C GLY A 181 29.27 -31.84 -14.05
N ILE A 182 29.98 -30.70 -13.98
CA ILE A 182 31.36 -30.58 -14.51
C ILE A 182 32.32 -31.57 -13.82
N LEU A 183 32.24 -31.73 -12.49
CA LEU A 183 33.05 -32.64 -11.73
C LEU A 183 32.81 -34.10 -12.16
N ILE A 184 31.58 -34.52 -12.35
CA ILE A 184 31.25 -35.88 -12.83
C ILE A 184 31.84 -36.12 -14.22
N ILE A 185 31.67 -35.15 -15.16
CA ILE A 185 32.26 -35.25 -16.50
C ILE A 185 33.75 -35.38 -16.44
N MET A 186 34.45 -34.59 -15.62
CA MET A 186 35.91 -34.68 -15.45
C MET A 186 36.34 -36.02 -14.88
N LEU A 187 35.59 -36.57 -13.91
CA LEU A 187 35.85 -37.90 -13.34
C LEU A 187 35.68 -39.01 -14.39
N VAL A 188 34.63 -38.95 -15.21
CA VAL A 188 34.41 -39.93 -16.28
C VAL A 188 35.53 -39.86 -17.33
N LEU A 189 35.88 -38.66 -17.80
CA LEU A 189 36.93 -38.46 -18.78
C LEU A 189 38.31 -38.91 -18.24
N GLY A 190 38.61 -38.57 -16.98
CA GLY A 190 39.83 -39.03 -16.29
C GLY A 190 39.89 -40.54 -16.14
N GLY A 191 38.76 -41.17 -15.81
CA GLY A 191 38.65 -42.64 -15.72
C GLY A 191 38.85 -43.31 -17.07
N VAL A 192 38.24 -42.81 -18.14
CA VAL A 192 38.44 -43.30 -19.50
C VAL A 192 39.88 -43.13 -19.93
N TYR A 193 40.49 -41.97 -19.73
CA TYR A 193 41.90 -41.73 -20.02
C TYR A 193 42.82 -42.71 -19.27
N TYR A 194 42.57 -42.94 -17.98
CA TYR A 194 43.33 -43.89 -17.16
C TYR A 194 43.22 -45.31 -17.71
N LEU A 195 42.02 -45.75 -18.10
CA LEU A 195 41.81 -47.07 -18.69
C LEU A 195 42.54 -47.22 -20.03
N PHE A 196 42.46 -46.22 -20.91
CA PHE A 196 43.20 -46.22 -22.17
C PHE A 196 44.70 -46.29 -21.97
N ARG A 197 45.23 -45.52 -20.99
CA ARG A 197 46.67 -45.56 -20.66
C ARG A 197 47.11 -46.89 -20.08
N LYS A 198 46.28 -47.55 -19.27
CA LYS A 198 46.60 -48.81 -18.59
C LYS A 198 46.42 -50.04 -19.48
N TYR A 199 45.39 -50.07 -20.30
CA TYR A 199 45.00 -51.22 -21.10
C TYR A 199 45.12 -51.02 -22.61
N GLY A 200 45.29 -49.81 -23.11
CA GLY A 200 45.33 -49.48 -24.53
C GLY A 200 46.69 -49.68 -25.22
N ARG A 201 47.66 -50.30 -24.54
CA ARG A 201 48.94 -50.69 -25.16
C ARG A 201 48.87 -52.18 -25.57
N ARG A 202 48.43 -52.42 -26.74
CA ARG A 202 48.84 -53.56 -27.55
C ARG A 202 49.18 -53.04 -28.93
#